data_3962c4995f44cda8d82bc90504f3e762
#
_entry.id   3962c4995f44cda8d82bc90504f3e762
#
_cell.length_a   1.000
_cell.length_b   1.000
_cell.length_c   1.000
_cell.angle_alpha   90.00
_cell.angle_beta   90.00
_cell.angle_gamma   90.00
#
_symmetry.space_group_name_H-M   'P 1'
#
loop_
_entity.id
_entity.type
_entity.pdbx_description
1 polymer ?
#
loop_
_entity_poly.entity_id
_entity_poly.type
_entity_poly.pdbx_seq_one_letter_code
_entity_poly.pdbx_strand_id
1 'polypeptide(L)'
;MKHAIKSNIILILSVFLFASACNQADKNQNSTELILSRLPFAALTDSIKRFPDDAVLYFRRAEILSQHNLQEIANADYKKSWELKPDAQTGARYASSLSIIGKENEAIALLQKCIEQFPQQAGFKRLLGEAYVEEGRIKQAIGLYDDVIKNDSSNFEAWYEKGRLLAQAKDTAGAILALKNAYYLQPVATYALELAHLYAEAKNVIALQICDNVLESDSTHELTDPFFIKGIYYSNTRQYENATIQFDSCIKRDWKFTEAYIEKGIALFKQKNYDAALNTFRMAATVTNTDPDAYYWIGRCYEAVNKKQEAAEYYERAVELDKNFPEAKEALKRVGS
;
A
#
# COMPACT_ATOMS: atom_id res chain seq x y z
N MET A 1 -37.14 42.04 -23.62
CA MET A 1 -37.74 40.95 -22.83
C MET A 1 -36.90 39.65 -22.71
N LYS A 2 -35.85 39.40 -23.54
CA LYS A 2 -35.04 38.14 -23.48
C LYS A 2 -33.88 38.15 -22.45
N HIS A 3 -33.47 39.27 -21.91
CA HIS A 3 -32.38 39.39 -20.92
C HIS A 3 -32.83 39.28 -19.46
N ALA A 4 -34.08 39.54 -19.15
CA ALA A 4 -34.60 39.44 -17.77
C ALA A 4 -34.88 38.01 -17.31
N ILE A 5 -35.15 37.09 -18.26
CA ILE A 5 -35.48 35.69 -17.92
C ILE A 5 -34.22 34.88 -17.57
N LYS A 6 -33.03 35.19 -18.16
CA LYS A 6 -31.78 34.49 -17.84
C LYS A 6 -31.23 34.83 -16.45
N SER A 7 -31.43 36.04 -15.97
CA SER A 7 -30.95 36.45 -14.62
C SER A 7 -31.76 35.81 -13.49
N ASN A 8 -33.04 35.58 -13.68
CA ASN A 8 -33.89 34.97 -12.65
C ASN A 8 -33.68 33.43 -12.57
N ILE A 9 -33.30 32.76 -13.67
CA ILE A 9 -33.03 31.31 -13.64
C ILE A 9 -31.73 31.03 -12.90
N ILE A 10 -30.70 31.85 -13.08
CA ILE A 10 -29.41 31.68 -12.37
C ILE A 10 -29.58 31.95 -10.87
N LEU A 11 -30.40 32.89 -10.49
CA LEU A 11 -30.67 33.19 -9.06
C LEU A 11 -31.47 32.07 -8.39
N ILE A 12 -32.43 31.45 -9.09
CA ILE A 12 -33.24 30.36 -8.57
C ILE A 12 -32.39 29.07 -8.45
N LEU A 13 -31.46 28.79 -9.41
CA LEU A 13 -30.53 27.63 -9.30
C LEU A 13 -29.54 27.78 -8.14
N SER A 14 -29.04 29.02 -7.89
CA SER A 14 -28.12 29.22 -6.75
C SER A 14 -28.84 29.11 -5.39
N VAL A 15 -30.08 29.50 -5.29
CA VAL A 15 -30.90 29.34 -4.05
C VAL A 15 -31.24 27.88 -3.80
N PHE A 16 -31.50 27.05 -4.86
CA PHE A 16 -31.77 25.63 -4.71
C PHE A 16 -30.50 24.85 -4.32
N LEU A 17 -29.32 25.24 -4.79
CA LEU A 17 -28.05 24.61 -4.39
C LEU A 17 -27.70 24.94 -2.92
N PHE A 18 -27.95 26.14 -2.46
CA PHE A 18 -27.78 26.50 -1.05
C PHE A 18 -28.82 25.85 -0.12
N ALA A 19 -30.07 25.71 -0.54
CA ALA A 19 -31.10 25.05 0.26
C ALA A 19 -30.87 23.53 0.37
N SER A 20 -30.35 22.86 -0.67
CA SER A 20 -29.99 21.46 -0.60
C SER A 20 -28.73 21.19 0.24
N ALA A 21 -27.73 22.06 0.21
CA ALA A 21 -26.55 21.97 1.05
C ALA A 21 -26.87 22.18 2.54
N CYS A 22 -27.71 23.16 2.89
CA CYS A 22 -28.20 23.37 4.26
C CYS A 22 -28.99 22.14 4.77
N ASN A 23 -29.86 21.56 3.95
CA ASN A 23 -30.69 20.43 4.37
C ASN A 23 -29.86 19.12 4.57
N GLN A 24 -28.71 18.99 3.89
CA GLN A 24 -27.79 17.88 4.05
C GLN A 24 -26.88 18.07 5.27
N ALA A 25 -26.45 19.30 5.56
CA ALA A 25 -25.69 19.65 6.75
C ALA A 25 -26.52 19.41 8.03
N ASP A 26 -27.78 19.83 8.05
CA ASP A 26 -28.70 19.63 9.19
C ASP A 26 -28.97 18.14 9.45
N LYS A 27 -29.13 17.33 8.41
CA LYS A 27 -29.31 15.88 8.54
C LYS A 27 -28.07 15.19 9.10
N ASN A 28 -26.88 15.60 8.66
CA ASN A 28 -25.61 15.05 9.15
C ASN A 28 -25.36 15.45 10.61
N GLN A 29 -25.67 16.68 10.98
CA GLN A 29 -25.53 17.16 12.35
C GLN A 29 -26.46 16.40 13.30
N ASN A 30 -27.73 16.23 12.96
CA ASN A 30 -28.69 15.44 13.74
C ASN A 30 -28.26 13.95 13.87
N SER A 31 -27.66 13.36 12.83
CA SER A 31 -27.16 12.00 12.88
C SER A 31 -25.95 11.88 13.80
N THR A 32 -25.04 12.83 13.78
CA THR A 32 -23.84 12.87 14.65
C THR A 32 -24.24 13.03 16.12
N GLU A 33 -25.17 13.96 16.44
CA GLU A 33 -25.69 14.14 17.79
C GLU A 33 -26.35 12.86 18.33
N LEU A 34 -27.11 12.17 17.50
CA LEU A 34 -27.73 10.88 17.85
C LEU A 34 -26.68 9.79 18.15
N ILE A 35 -25.61 9.71 17.37
CA ILE A 35 -24.49 8.78 17.62
C ILE A 35 -23.84 9.12 18.97
N LEU A 36 -23.47 10.38 19.17
CA LEU A 36 -22.77 10.85 20.37
C LEU A 36 -23.59 10.76 21.65
N SER A 37 -24.93 10.66 21.56
CA SER A 37 -25.83 10.47 22.70
C SER A 37 -25.95 9.01 23.15
N ARG A 38 -25.37 8.04 22.43
CA ARG A 38 -25.44 6.61 22.75
C ARG A 38 -24.16 6.10 23.40
N LEU A 39 -24.24 4.96 24.06
CA LEU A 39 -23.05 4.25 24.54
C LEU A 39 -22.20 3.79 23.34
N PRO A 40 -20.87 3.84 23.45
CA PRO A 40 -20.06 4.22 24.62
C PRO A 40 -19.77 5.72 24.72
N PHE A 41 -20.26 6.58 23.83
CA PHE A 41 -19.87 7.99 23.69
C PHE A 41 -20.58 8.95 24.65
N ALA A 42 -21.79 8.60 25.11
CA ALA A 42 -22.68 9.49 25.85
C ALA A 42 -22.02 10.12 27.10
N ALA A 43 -21.31 9.33 27.91
CA ALA A 43 -20.69 9.81 29.12
C ALA A 43 -19.62 10.90 28.87
N LEU A 44 -18.81 10.73 27.82
CA LEU A 44 -17.82 11.73 27.42
C LEU A 44 -18.51 12.95 26.80
N THR A 45 -19.58 12.75 26.02
CA THR A 45 -20.36 13.84 25.43
C THR A 45 -20.98 14.72 26.53
N ASP A 46 -21.52 14.14 27.59
CA ASP A 46 -22.05 14.90 28.71
C ASP A 46 -20.95 15.60 29.53
N SER A 47 -19.78 14.99 29.64
CA SER A 47 -18.62 15.62 30.27
C SER A 47 -18.12 16.82 29.45
N ILE A 48 -18.06 16.70 28.14
CA ILE A 48 -17.69 17.80 27.22
C ILE A 48 -18.67 18.96 27.32
N LYS A 49 -19.98 18.70 27.45
CA LYS A 49 -20.98 19.77 27.67
C LYS A 49 -20.72 20.55 28.94
N ARG A 50 -20.23 19.89 30.01
CA ARG A 50 -19.90 20.52 31.29
C ARG A 50 -18.54 21.24 31.27
N PHE A 51 -17.60 20.71 30.52
CA PHE A 51 -16.21 21.17 30.45
C PHE A 51 -15.78 21.31 28.98
N PRO A 52 -16.31 22.30 28.23
CA PRO A 52 -16.11 22.42 26.78
C PRO A 52 -14.69 22.79 26.37
N ASP A 53 -13.87 23.26 27.31
CA ASP A 53 -12.47 23.63 27.06
C ASP A 53 -11.45 22.57 27.53
N ASP A 54 -11.92 21.40 27.97
CA ASP A 54 -11.05 20.29 28.35
C ASP A 54 -10.64 19.47 27.11
N ALA A 55 -9.43 19.70 26.62
CA ALA A 55 -8.85 19.01 25.46
C ALA A 55 -8.82 17.48 25.63
N VAL A 56 -8.60 16.99 26.86
CA VAL A 56 -8.48 15.55 27.14
C VAL A 56 -9.79 14.81 26.89
N LEU A 57 -10.93 15.44 27.16
CA LEU A 57 -12.24 14.82 26.92
C LEU A 57 -12.50 14.59 25.45
N TYR A 58 -12.16 15.57 24.61
CA TYR A 58 -12.26 15.44 23.14
C TYR A 58 -11.31 14.33 22.64
N PHE A 59 -10.06 14.34 23.10
CA PHE A 59 -9.10 13.31 22.72
C PHE A 59 -9.61 11.90 23.04
N ARG A 60 -10.08 11.69 24.28
CA ARG A 60 -10.62 10.38 24.71
C ARG A 60 -11.84 9.95 23.90
N ARG A 61 -12.74 10.89 23.58
CA ARG A 61 -13.91 10.57 22.75
C ARG A 61 -13.49 10.24 21.32
N ALA A 62 -12.53 10.95 20.77
CA ALA A 62 -11.95 10.65 19.45
C ALA A 62 -11.34 9.25 19.37
N GLU A 63 -10.58 8.83 20.41
CA GLU A 63 -10.02 7.47 20.46
C GLU A 63 -11.12 6.41 20.40
N ILE A 64 -12.19 6.57 21.19
CA ILE A 64 -13.30 5.60 21.18
C ILE A 64 -14.06 5.64 19.84
N LEU A 65 -14.29 6.81 19.27
CA LEU A 65 -14.93 6.97 17.95
C LEU A 65 -14.11 6.28 16.86
N SER A 66 -12.79 6.45 16.87
CA SER A 66 -11.87 5.82 15.93
C SER A 66 -11.92 4.29 16.03
N GLN A 67 -11.93 3.73 17.26
CA GLN A 67 -12.08 2.29 17.49
C GLN A 67 -13.40 1.71 16.94
N HIS A 68 -14.44 2.55 16.82
CA HIS A 68 -15.74 2.19 16.26
C HIS A 68 -15.88 2.56 14.76
N ASN A 69 -14.77 2.84 14.07
CA ASN A 69 -14.72 3.23 12.65
C ASN A 69 -15.50 4.51 12.30
N LEU A 70 -15.74 5.39 13.28
CA LEU A 70 -16.41 6.69 13.10
C LEU A 70 -15.36 7.78 12.85
N GLN A 71 -14.55 7.61 11.81
CA GLN A 71 -13.33 8.38 11.57
C GLN A 71 -13.57 9.89 11.36
N GLU A 72 -14.62 10.28 10.64
CA GLU A 72 -14.91 11.69 10.41
C GLU A 72 -15.31 12.43 11.70
N ILE A 73 -16.07 11.76 12.59
CA ILE A 73 -16.47 12.33 13.88
C ILE A 73 -15.25 12.36 14.81
N ALA A 74 -14.43 11.30 14.81
CA ALA A 74 -13.18 11.25 15.56
C ALA A 74 -12.23 12.38 15.13
N ASN A 75 -12.10 12.64 13.83
CA ASN A 75 -11.26 13.71 13.30
C ASN A 75 -11.69 15.09 13.82
N ALA A 76 -12.99 15.37 13.88
CA ALA A 76 -13.51 16.62 14.45
C ALA A 76 -13.11 16.79 15.92
N ASP A 77 -13.17 15.71 16.70
CA ASP A 77 -12.77 15.73 18.11
C ASP A 77 -11.25 15.85 18.29
N TYR A 78 -10.44 15.14 17.49
CA TYR A 78 -8.98 15.31 17.49
C TYR A 78 -8.59 16.75 17.13
N LYS A 79 -9.24 17.34 16.12
CA LYS A 79 -9.04 18.74 15.75
C LYS A 79 -9.34 19.67 16.92
N LYS A 80 -10.49 19.48 17.60
CA LYS A 80 -10.87 20.32 18.74
C LYS A 80 -9.90 20.17 19.92
N SER A 81 -9.46 18.94 20.21
CA SER A 81 -8.45 18.68 21.22
C SER A 81 -7.12 19.42 20.90
N TRP A 82 -6.66 19.33 19.65
CA TRP A 82 -5.46 20.01 19.17
C TRP A 82 -5.58 21.54 19.27
N GLU A 83 -6.72 22.12 18.88
CA GLU A 83 -6.98 23.57 18.98
C GLU A 83 -6.97 24.09 20.42
N LEU A 84 -7.48 23.29 21.37
CA LEU A 84 -7.51 23.66 22.78
C LEU A 84 -6.14 23.51 23.43
N LYS A 85 -5.42 22.44 23.15
CA LYS A 85 -4.10 22.16 23.74
C LYS A 85 -3.27 21.31 22.80
N PRO A 86 -2.40 21.95 22.00
CA PRO A 86 -1.46 21.20 21.16
C PRO A 86 -0.50 20.38 22.00
N ASP A 87 -0.41 19.07 21.73
CA ASP A 87 0.57 18.15 22.29
C ASP A 87 0.95 17.07 21.24
N ALA A 88 2.08 16.39 21.47
CA ALA A 88 2.63 15.46 20.50
C ALA A 88 1.70 14.27 20.22
N GLN A 89 1.00 13.77 21.24
CA GLN A 89 0.10 12.62 21.09
C GLN A 89 -1.12 13.01 20.26
N THR A 90 -1.75 14.12 20.59
CA THR A 90 -2.91 14.65 19.85
C THR A 90 -2.54 14.99 18.41
N GLY A 91 -1.37 15.62 18.19
CA GLY A 91 -0.88 15.95 16.85
C GLY A 91 -0.70 14.70 15.97
N ALA A 92 -0.10 13.64 16.51
CA ALA A 92 0.07 12.38 15.77
C ALA A 92 -1.26 11.71 15.43
N ARG A 93 -2.20 11.64 16.39
CA ARG A 93 -3.53 11.04 16.18
C ARG A 93 -4.38 11.86 15.20
N TYR A 94 -4.32 13.18 15.31
CA TYR A 94 -5.03 14.06 14.39
C TYR A 94 -4.51 13.94 12.97
N ALA A 95 -3.17 13.92 12.78
CA ALA A 95 -2.59 13.72 11.46
C ALA A 95 -2.98 12.37 10.85
N SER A 96 -2.85 11.27 11.62
CA SER A 96 -3.28 9.94 11.16
C SER A 96 -4.77 9.89 10.82
N SER A 97 -5.62 10.56 11.60
CA SER A 97 -7.06 10.64 11.33
C SER A 97 -7.36 11.41 10.03
N LEU A 98 -6.60 12.46 9.72
CA LEU A 98 -6.71 13.17 8.45
C LEU A 98 -6.38 12.28 7.25
N SER A 99 -5.29 11.50 7.32
CA SER A 99 -4.92 10.54 6.28
C SER A 99 -6.00 9.47 6.08
N ILE A 100 -6.54 8.90 7.16
CA ILE A 100 -7.61 7.88 7.08
C ILE A 100 -8.85 8.40 6.33
N ILE A 101 -9.19 9.68 6.48
CA ILE A 101 -10.33 10.30 5.77
C ILE A 101 -9.95 10.93 4.42
N GLY A 102 -8.75 10.66 3.90
CA GLY A 102 -8.28 11.11 2.58
C GLY A 102 -7.93 12.60 2.51
N LYS A 103 -7.56 13.23 3.65
CA LYS A 103 -7.19 14.64 3.74
C LYS A 103 -5.67 14.81 3.85
N GLU A 104 -4.92 14.20 2.95
CA GLU A 104 -3.47 14.13 3.02
C GLU A 104 -2.78 15.50 3.06
N ASN A 105 -3.25 16.47 2.28
CA ASN A 105 -2.66 17.81 2.30
C ASN A 105 -2.84 18.53 3.65
N GLU A 106 -3.96 18.29 4.34
CA GLU A 106 -4.18 18.81 5.71
C GLU A 106 -3.28 18.07 6.71
N ALA A 107 -3.11 16.75 6.56
CA ALA A 107 -2.19 15.94 7.37
C ALA A 107 -0.74 16.41 7.22
N ILE A 108 -0.26 16.61 5.99
CA ILE A 108 1.08 17.13 5.69
C ILE A 108 1.30 18.49 6.36
N ALA A 109 0.36 19.44 6.21
CA ALA A 109 0.48 20.76 6.82
C ALA A 109 0.51 20.71 8.35
N LEU A 110 -0.28 19.82 8.95
CA LEU A 110 -0.27 19.59 10.40
C LEU A 110 1.06 18.97 10.87
N LEU A 111 1.55 17.94 10.17
CA LEU A 111 2.77 17.26 10.52
C LEU A 111 4.00 18.19 10.43
N GLN A 112 4.03 19.08 9.45
CA GLN A 112 5.08 20.11 9.35
C GLN A 112 5.09 21.00 10.61
N LYS A 113 3.91 21.46 11.06
CA LYS A 113 3.79 22.22 12.32
C LYS A 113 4.20 21.40 13.54
N CYS A 114 3.82 20.12 13.59
CA CYS A 114 4.22 19.23 14.67
C CYS A 114 5.75 19.05 14.75
N ILE A 115 6.43 18.93 13.60
CA ILE A 115 7.90 18.82 13.55
C ILE A 115 8.56 20.09 14.09
N GLU A 116 8.01 21.27 13.76
CA GLU A 116 8.52 22.56 14.27
C GLU A 116 8.29 22.69 15.79
N GLN A 117 7.12 22.32 16.29
CA GLN A 117 6.76 22.45 17.70
C GLN A 117 7.37 21.38 18.60
N PHE A 118 7.58 20.17 18.06
CA PHE A 118 8.06 18.99 18.80
C PHE A 118 9.23 18.32 18.07
N PRO A 119 10.37 19.01 17.90
CA PRO A 119 11.48 18.55 17.05
C PRO A 119 12.14 17.25 17.54
N GLN A 120 11.96 16.90 18.81
CA GLN A 120 12.49 15.66 19.41
C GLN A 120 11.63 14.43 19.12
N GLN A 121 10.43 14.60 18.54
CA GLN A 121 9.51 13.51 18.25
C GLN A 121 9.74 12.99 16.82
N ALA A 122 10.64 12.00 16.68
CA ALA A 122 10.98 11.40 15.38
C ALA A 122 9.76 10.81 14.63
N GLY A 123 8.74 10.36 15.36
CA GLY A 123 7.51 9.82 14.80
C GLY A 123 6.77 10.74 13.81
N PHE A 124 6.88 12.06 13.99
CA PHE A 124 6.26 13.01 13.05
C PHE A 124 6.92 13.00 11.67
N LYS A 125 8.24 12.80 11.60
CA LYS A 125 8.93 12.69 10.33
C LYS A 125 8.55 11.42 9.58
N ARG A 126 8.35 10.32 10.31
CA ARG A 126 7.85 9.07 9.73
C ARG A 126 6.43 9.25 9.16
N LEU A 127 5.51 9.81 9.96
CA LEU A 127 4.14 10.09 9.49
C LEU A 127 4.11 11.05 8.29
N LEU A 128 4.99 12.06 8.27
CA LEU A 128 5.11 12.97 7.12
C LEU A 128 5.66 12.25 5.88
N GLY A 129 6.60 11.33 6.05
CA GLY A 129 7.10 10.48 4.97
C GLY A 129 6.00 9.62 4.38
N GLU A 130 5.20 8.95 5.23
CA GLU A 130 4.03 8.16 4.81
C GLU A 130 3.01 9.03 4.05
N ALA A 131 2.66 10.20 4.57
CA ALA A 131 1.72 11.12 3.91
C ALA A 131 2.25 11.63 2.54
N TYR A 132 3.56 11.85 2.40
CA TYR A 132 4.15 12.18 1.11
C TYR A 132 4.06 11.02 0.12
N VAL A 133 4.18 9.77 0.59
CA VAL A 133 4.06 8.57 -0.25
C VAL A 133 2.62 8.43 -0.76
N GLU A 134 1.63 8.59 0.10
CA GLU A 134 0.20 8.52 -0.27
C GLU A 134 -0.18 9.58 -1.33
N GLU A 135 0.40 10.78 -1.24
CA GLU A 135 0.25 11.85 -2.24
C GLU A 135 1.13 11.64 -3.50
N GLY A 136 1.87 10.53 -3.61
CA GLY A 136 2.78 10.29 -4.73
C GLY A 136 4.01 11.20 -4.76
N ARG A 137 4.30 11.91 -3.67
CA ARG A 137 5.40 12.88 -3.53
C ARG A 137 6.69 12.19 -3.09
N ILE A 138 7.06 11.12 -3.80
CA ILE A 138 8.17 10.20 -3.43
C ILE A 138 9.50 10.93 -3.23
N LYS A 139 9.82 11.92 -4.09
CA LYS A 139 11.07 12.68 -3.93
C LYS A 139 11.13 13.46 -2.62
N GLN A 140 10.00 13.98 -2.14
CA GLN A 140 9.95 14.71 -0.87
C GLN A 140 10.08 13.76 0.32
N ALA A 141 9.47 12.58 0.24
CA ALA A 141 9.66 11.53 1.24
C ALA A 141 11.14 11.10 1.33
N ILE A 142 11.82 10.86 0.19
CA ILE A 142 13.26 10.54 0.17
C ILE A 142 14.08 11.65 0.82
N GLY A 143 13.83 12.92 0.45
CA GLY A 143 14.55 14.07 1.02
C GLY A 143 14.36 14.20 2.54
N LEU A 144 13.18 13.86 3.05
CA LEU A 144 12.90 13.84 4.48
C LEU A 144 13.75 12.78 5.21
N TYR A 145 13.86 11.57 4.65
CA TYR A 145 14.70 10.53 5.23
C TYR A 145 16.19 10.85 5.10
N ASP A 146 16.61 11.54 4.03
CA ASP A 146 17.99 12.07 3.92
C ASP A 146 18.32 13.04 5.06
N ASP A 147 17.38 13.92 5.42
CA ASP A 147 17.55 14.83 6.55
C ASP A 147 17.60 14.09 7.90
N VAL A 148 16.78 13.02 8.06
CA VAL A 148 16.85 12.16 9.25
C VAL A 148 18.23 11.50 9.35
N ILE A 149 18.70 10.87 8.28
CA ILE A 149 19.98 10.16 8.21
C ILE A 149 21.16 11.10 8.42
N LYS A 150 21.09 12.32 7.90
CA LYS A 150 22.12 13.34 8.08
C LYS A 150 22.28 13.75 9.55
N ASN A 151 21.19 13.80 10.30
CA ASN A 151 21.18 14.13 11.73
C ASN A 151 21.51 12.93 12.62
N ASP A 152 21.09 11.74 12.21
CA ASP A 152 21.36 10.47 12.89
C ASP A 152 21.59 9.37 11.86
N SER A 153 22.87 9.14 11.53
CA SER A 153 23.26 8.11 10.57
C SER A 153 23.05 6.67 11.08
N SER A 154 22.77 6.49 12.36
CA SER A 154 22.47 5.20 12.98
C SER A 154 20.97 4.84 12.94
N ASN A 155 20.13 5.74 12.41
CA ASN A 155 18.69 5.50 12.28
C ASN A 155 18.42 4.49 11.15
N PHE A 156 18.35 3.21 11.53
CA PHE A 156 18.14 2.10 10.58
C PHE A 156 16.76 2.16 9.91
N GLU A 157 15.74 2.65 10.60
CA GLU A 157 14.39 2.80 10.03
C GLU A 157 14.39 3.81 8.88
N ALA A 158 15.07 4.94 9.04
CA ALA A 158 15.18 5.95 7.99
C ALA A 158 15.95 5.41 6.76
N TRP A 159 17.00 4.63 6.96
CA TRP A 159 17.69 3.94 5.87
C TRP A 159 16.79 2.94 5.16
N TYR A 160 16.01 2.17 5.90
CA TYR A 160 15.10 1.18 5.37
C TYR A 160 14.00 1.82 4.51
N GLU A 161 13.30 2.82 5.06
CA GLU A 161 12.24 3.52 4.33
C GLU A 161 12.78 4.23 3.08
N LYS A 162 13.95 4.89 3.18
CA LYS A 162 14.63 5.45 2.02
C LYS A 162 14.91 4.38 0.95
N GLY A 163 15.37 3.22 1.36
CA GLY A 163 15.66 2.10 0.45
C GLY A 163 14.43 1.64 -0.31
N ARG A 164 13.31 1.46 0.39
CA ARG A 164 12.02 1.09 -0.20
C ARG A 164 11.52 2.13 -1.22
N LEU A 165 11.61 3.42 -0.87
CA LEU A 165 11.18 4.51 -1.75
C LEU A 165 12.08 4.62 -3.00
N LEU A 166 13.39 4.40 -2.87
CA LEU A 166 14.30 4.36 -4.01
C LEU A 166 13.99 3.16 -4.93
N ALA A 167 13.65 1.99 -4.36
CA ALA A 167 13.21 0.83 -5.13
C ALA A 167 11.92 1.14 -5.90
N GLN A 168 10.93 1.74 -5.26
CA GLN A 168 9.69 2.20 -5.91
C GLN A 168 9.98 3.23 -7.02
N ALA A 169 10.95 4.11 -6.82
CA ALA A 169 11.40 5.07 -7.83
C ALA A 169 12.27 4.45 -8.94
N LYS A 170 12.51 3.13 -8.90
CA LYS A 170 13.37 2.37 -9.82
C LYS A 170 14.85 2.78 -9.77
N ASP A 171 15.28 3.41 -8.68
CA ASP A 171 16.71 3.60 -8.37
C ASP A 171 17.23 2.40 -7.58
N THR A 172 17.46 1.29 -8.30
CA THR A 172 17.92 0.04 -7.70
C THR A 172 19.26 0.18 -6.98
N ALA A 173 20.18 0.98 -7.52
CA ALA A 173 21.50 1.17 -6.91
C ALA A 173 21.41 1.92 -5.58
N GLY A 174 20.67 3.01 -5.53
CA GLY A 174 20.39 3.76 -4.31
C GLY A 174 19.63 2.93 -3.28
N ALA A 175 18.65 2.14 -3.74
CA ALA A 175 17.86 1.25 -2.88
C ALA A 175 18.75 0.19 -2.19
N ILE A 176 19.60 -0.49 -2.96
CA ILE A 176 20.56 -1.49 -2.43
C ILE A 176 21.49 -0.84 -1.38
N LEU A 177 22.01 0.36 -1.66
CA LEU A 177 22.88 1.06 -0.72
C LEU A 177 22.15 1.38 0.59
N ALA A 178 20.94 1.90 0.51
CA ALA A 178 20.15 2.28 1.68
C ALA A 178 19.75 1.05 2.51
N LEU A 179 19.18 -0.01 1.87
CA LEU A 179 18.81 -1.26 2.56
C LEU A 179 20.03 -1.97 3.17
N LYS A 180 21.20 -1.91 2.52
CA LYS A 180 22.44 -2.44 3.07
C LYS A 180 22.84 -1.73 4.36
N ASN A 181 22.71 -0.40 4.43
CA ASN A 181 22.96 0.34 5.65
C ASN A 181 21.94 0.00 6.75
N ALA A 182 20.64 -0.10 6.40
CA ALA A 182 19.62 -0.54 7.34
C ALA A 182 19.92 -1.93 7.94
N TYR A 183 20.26 -2.89 7.09
CA TYR A 183 20.61 -4.26 7.51
C TYR A 183 21.90 -4.31 8.33
N TYR A 184 22.91 -3.49 7.98
CA TYR A 184 24.15 -3.40 8.76
C TYR A 184 23.90 -2.89 10.18
N LEU A 185 23.04 -1.87 10.32
CA LEU A 185 22.70 -1.28 11.62
C LEU A 185 21.77 -2.18 12.43
N GLN A 186 20.82 -2.83 11.78
CA GLN A 186 19.84 -3.73 12.40
C GLN A 186 19.68 -5.00 11.55
N PRO A 187 20.39 -6.09 11.87
CA PRO A 187 20.40 -7.32 11.07
C PRO A 187 19.15 -8.18 11.31
N VAL A 188 18.00 -7.73 10.82
CA VAL A 188 16.73 -8.48 10.86
C VAL A 188 16.41 -9.10 9.51
N ALA A 189 15.71 -10.24 9.53
CA ALA A 189 15.36 -11.00 8.33
C ALA A 189 14.60 -10.16 7.29
N THR A 190 13.70 -9.30 7.71
CA THR A 190 12.93 -8.43 6.80
C THR A 190 13.83 -7.56 5.93
N TYR A 191 14.83 -6.88 6.52
CA TYR A 191 15.75 -6.02 5.75
C TYR A 191 16.67 -6.85 4.85
N ALA A 192 17.10 -8.03 5.34
CA ALA A 192 17.89 -8.96 4.56
C ALA A 192 17.12 -9.43 3.31
N LEU A 193 15.85 -9.81 3.45
CA LEU A 193 15.05 -10.34 2.35
C LEU A 193 14.70 -9.29 1.30
N GLU A 194 14.38 -8.06 1.70
CA GLU A 194 14.19 -6.97 0.73
C GLU A 194 15.49 -6.65 -0.03
N LEU A 195 16.62 -6.63 0.66
CA LEU A 195 17.92 -6.46 0.02
C LEU A 195 18.24 -7.62 -0.93
N ALA A 196 17.97 -8.86 -0.52
CA ALA A 196 18.15 -10.05 -1.35
C ALA A 196 17.28 -10.00 -2.61
N HIS A 197 16.03 -9.54 -2.49
CA HIS A 197 15.12 -9.39 -3.62
C HIS A 197 15.68 -8.41 -4.67
N LEU A 198 16.16 -7.23 -4.25
CA LEU A 198 16.80 -6.28 -5.17
C LEU A 198 18.07 -6.85 -5.82
N TYR A 199 18.88 -7.61 -5.09
CA TYR A 199 20.02 -8.30 -5.67
C TYR A 199 19.58 -9.38 -6.67
N ALA A 200 18.49 -10.11 -6.42
CA ALA A 200 17.96 -11.11 -7.34
C ALA A 200 17.47 -10.47 -8.64
N GLU A 201 16.76 -9.34 -8.56
CA GLU A 201 16.35 -8.55 -9.72
C GLU A 201 17.56 -8.03 -10.50
N ALA A 202 18.59 -7.55 -9.80
CA ALA A 202 19.86 -7.12 -10.39
C ALA A 202 20.77 -8.29 -10.86
N LYS A 203 20.30 -9.54 -10.79
CA LYS A 203 21.04 -10.76 -11.16
C LYS A 203 22.34 -10.95 -10.39
N ASN A 204 22.40 -10.44 -9.19
CA ASN A 204 23.57 -10.50 -8.34
C ASN A 204 23.50 -11.73 -7.42
N VAL A 205 24.54 -12.56 -7.46
CA VAL A 205 24.62 -13.80 -6.69
C VAL A 205 24.56 -13.62 -5.17
N ILE A 206 24.83 -12.41 -4.67
CA ILE A 206 24.69 -12.04 -3.25
C ILE A 206 23.27 -12.35 -2.74
N ALA A 207 22.26 -12.28 -3.60
CA ALA A 207 20.90 -12.68 -3.27
C ALA A 207 20.83 -14.10 -2.66
N LEU A 208 21.52 -15.05 -3.26
CA LEU A 208 21.55 -16.45 -2.78
C LEU A 208 22.19 -16.55 -1.40
N GLN A 209 23.31 -15.87 -1.18
CA GLN A 209 24.03 -15.90 0.09
C GLN A 209 23.16 -15.32 1.23
N ILE A 210 22.48 -14.20 0.98
CA ILE A 210 21.60 -13.61 1.98
C ILE A 210 20.43 -14.55 2.30
N CYS A 211 19.80 -15.15 1.29
CA CYS A 211 18.71 -16.11 1.48
C CYS A 211 19.18 -17.35 2.26
N ASP A 212 20.36 -17.88 1.97
CA ASP A 212 20.92 -19.03 2.69
C ASP A 212 21.18 -18.70 4.16
N ASN A 213 21.78 -17.54 4.47
CA ASN A 213 22.00 -17.08 5.84
C ASN A 213 20.68 -16.90 6.61
N VAL A 214 19.63 -16.37 5.96
CA VAL A 214 18.30 -16.22 6.59
C VAL A 214 17.70 -17.60 6.87
N LEU A 215 17.81 -18.55 5.94
CA LEU A 215 17.31 -19.93 6.15
C LEU A 215 18.07 -20.69 7.24
N GLU A 216 19.38 -20.48 7.36
CA GLU A 216 20.19 -21.08 8.44
C GLU A 216 19.79 -20.54 9.82
N SER A 217 19.34 -19.28 9.90
CA SER A 217 18.86 -18.67 11.14
C SER A 217 17.38 -18.95 11.45
N ASP A 218 16.61 -19.48 10.49
CA ASP A 218 15.20 -19.80 10.65
C ASP A 218 15.01 -21.13 11.40
N SER A 219 14.86 -21.05 12.71
CA SER A 219 14.59 -22.21 13.57
C SER A 219 13.22 -22.84 13.37
N THR A 220 12.27 -22.10 12.78
CA THR A 220 10.90 -22.56 12.53
C THR A 220 10.77 -23.34 11.22
N HIS A 221 11.68 -23.12 10.29
CA HIS A 221 11.64 -23.65 8.92
C HIS A 221 10.36 -23.28 8.15
N GLU A 222 9.71 -22.19 8.52
CA GLU A 222 8.43 -21.73 7.94
C GLU A 222 8.61 -20.67 6.86
N LEU A 223 9.78 -20.02 6.78
CA LEU A 223 10.02 -18.94 5.83
C LEU A 223 9.90 -19.43 4.37
N THR A 224 9.07 -18.75 3.59
CA THR A 224 8.84 -18.98 2.16
C THR A 224 9.64 -18.04 1.28
N ASP A 225 9.77 -16.77 1.70
CA ASP A 225 10.38 -15.70 0.93
C ASP A 225 11.80 -15.98 0.44
N PRO A 226 12.71 -16.59 1.24
CA PRO A 226 14.04 -16.91 0.74
C PRO A 226 14.02 -17.82 -0.49
N PHE A 227 13.10 -18.80 -0.55
CA PHE A 227 12.96 -19.70 -1.71
C PHE A 227 12.39 -18.95 -2.90
N PHE A 228 11.40 -18.09 -2.69
CA PHE A 228 10.85 -17.26 -3.74
C PHE A 228 11.92 -16.36 -4.36
N ILE A 229 12.70 -15.66 -3.54
CA ILE A 229 13.78 -14.76 -3.97
C ILE A 229 14.88 -15.52 -4.73
N LYS A 230 15.29 -16.73 -4.25
CA LYS A 230 16.22 -17.60 -4.97
C LYS A 230 15.66 -18.02 -6.33
N GLY A 231 14.35 -18.33 -6.39
CA GLY A 231 13.63 -18.61 -7.64
C GLY A 231 13.70 -17.46 -8.62
N ILE A 232 13.44 -16.24 -8.17
CA ILE A 232 13.55 -15.00 -8.97
C ILE A 232 14.98 -14.81 -9.50
N TYR A 233 16.01 -14.99 -8.66
CA TYR A 233 17.40 -14.90 -9.10
C TYR A 233 17.70 -15.91 -10.22
N TYR A 234 17.33 -17.18 -10.04
CA TYR A 234 17.56 -18.23 -11.05
C TYR A 234 16.76 -17.98 -12.32
N SER A 235 15.53 -17.50 -12.23
CA SER A 235 14.69 -17.11 -13.37
C SER A 235 15.35 -15.98 -14.18
N ASN A 236 15.79 -14.91 -13.50
CA ASN A 236 16.44 -13.75 -14.11
C ASN A 236 17.79 -14.08 -14.75
N THR A 237 18.51 -15.09 -14.21
CA THR A 237 19.77 -15.60 -14.79
C THR A 237 19.54 -16.73 -15.79
N ARG A 238 18.29 -17.03 -16.20
CA ARG A 238 17.87 -18.06 -17.15
C ARG A 238 18.19 -19.50 -16.72
N GLN A 239 18.37 -19.73 -15.44
CA GLN A 239 18.56 -21.05 -14.84
C GLN A 239 17.18 -21.62 -14.43
N TYR A 240 16.31 -21.80 -15.42
CA TYR A 240 14.88 -22.08 -15.19
C TYR A 240 14.60 -23.37 -14.43
N GLU A 241 15.45 -24.41 -14.56
CA GLU A 241 15.33 -25.64 -13.78
C GLU A 241 15.54 -25.37 -12.28
N ASN A 242 16.61 -24.61 -11.95
CA ASN A 242 16.86 -24.21 -10.57
C ASN A 242 15.73 -23.32 -10.03
N ALA A 243 15.21 -22.41 -10.87
CA ALA A 243 14.08 -21.54 -10.50
C ALA A 243 12.85 -22.39 -10.10
N THR A 244 12.46 -23.38 -10.93
CA THR A 244 11.29 -24.23 -10.63
C THR A 244 11.46 -25.02 -9.33
N ILE A 245 12.66 -25.52 -9.01
CA ILE A 245 12.95 -26.19 -7.74
C ILE A 245 12.72 -25.26 -6.55
N GLN A 246 13.15 -24.00 -6.66
CA GLN A 246 12.98 -23.05 -5.57
C GLN A 246 11.50 -22.66 -5.39
N PHE A 247 10.77 -22.41 -6.48
CA PHE A 247 9.33 -22.13 -6.42
C PHE A 247 8.52 -23.32 -5.89
N ASP A 248 8.92 -24.56 -6.22
CA ASP A 248 8.31 -25.76 -5.63
C ASP A 248 8.54 -25.83 -4.12
N SER A 249 9.71 -25.42 -3.66
CA SER A 249 10.02 -25.35 -2.24
C SER A 249 9.18 -24.31 -1.52
N CYS A 250 8.91 -23.18 -2.18
CA CYS A 250 8.00 -22.14 -1.71
C CYS A 250 6.55 -22.66 -1.62
N ILE A 251 6.01 -23.21 -2.72
CA ILE A 251 4.65 -23.75 -2.82
C ILE A 251 4.40 -24.88 -1.80
N LYS A 252 5.40 -25.72 -1.55
CA LYS A 252 5.30 -26.78 -0.55
C LYS A 252 5.12 -26.27 0.87
N ARG A 253 5.68 -25.08 1.19
CA ARG A 253 5.56 -24.42 2.50
C ARG A 253 4.28 -23.64 2.59
N ASP A 254 3.95 -22.89 1.56
CA ASP A 254 2.71 -22.13 1.46
C ASP A 254 2.04 -22.37 0.10
N TRP A 255 1.08 -23.28 0.08
CA TRP A 255 0.31 -23.60 -1.13
C TRP A 255 -0.62 -22.46 -1.58
N LYS A 256 -0.81 -21.41 -0.75
CA LYS A 256 -1.60 -20.24 -1.09
C LYS A 256 -0.77 -19.13 -1.73
N PHE A 257 0.51 -19.27 -1.81
CA PHE A 257 1.40 -18.25 -2.39
C PHE A 257 1.27 -18.25 -3.92
N THR A 258 0.29 -17.54 -4.43
CA THR A 258 -0.09 -17.50 -5.85
C THR A 258 1.07 -17.07 -6.75
N GLU A 259 1.84 -16.07 -6.33
CA GLU A 259 2.98 -15.54 -7.09
C GLU A 259 4.03 -16.62 -7.36
N ALA A 260 4.24 -17.56 -6.45
CA ALA A 260 5.17 -18.68 -6.67
C ALA A 260 4.71 -19.62 -7.78
N TYR A 261 3.39 -19.84 -7.92
CA TYR A 261 2.85 -20.59 -9.07
C TYR A 261 3.03 -19.82 -10.38
N ILE A 262 2.76 -18.50 -10.37
CA ILE A 262 2.92 -17.66 -11.56
C ILE A 262 4.38 -17.69 -12.02
N GLU A 263 5.34 -17.42 -11.17
CA GLU A 263 6.75 -17.39 -11.51
C GLU A 263 7.28 -18.78 -11.92
N LYS A 264 6.84 -19.86 -11.26
CA LYS A 264 7.13 -21.23 -11.70
C LYS A 264 6.59 -21.50 -13.09
N GLY A 265 5.33 -21.12 -13.34
CA GLY A 265 4.71 -21.26 -14.65
C GLY A 265 5.47 -20.50 -15.74
N ILE A 266 5.92 -19.27 -15.45
CA ILE A 266 6.75 -18.48 -16.36
C ILE A 266 8.08 -19.17 -16.65
N ALA A 267 8.75 -19.69 -15.63
CA ALA A 267 10.00 -20.45 -15.82
C ALA A 267 9.81 -21.69 -16.73
N LEU A 268 8.74 -22.45 -16.51
CA LEU A 268 8.38 -23.61 -17.36
C LEU A 268 8.03 -23.18 -18.80
N PHE A 269 7.31 -22.07 -18.95
CA PHE A 269 6.99 -21.49 -20.26
C PHE A 269 8.26 -21.10 -21.04
N LYS A 270 9.23 -20.48 -20.37
CA LYS A 270 10.53 -20.13 -20.94
C LYS A 270 11.35 -21.35 -21.35
N GLN A 271 11.17 -22.49 -20.68
CA GLN A 271 11.71 -23.79 -21.08
C GLN A 271 10.94 -24.43 -22.26
N LYS A 272 9.87 -23.78 -22.75
CA LYS A 272 8.93 -24.31 -23.76
C LYS A 272 8.14 -25.54 -23.30
N ASN A 273 8.10 -25.79 -21.99
CA ASN A 273 7.27 -26.85 -21.41
C ASN A 273 5.85 -26.31 -21.15
N TYR A 274 5.11 -26.10 -22.25
CA TYR A 274 3.84 -25.43 -22.23
C TYR A 274 2.76 -26.20 -21.47
N ASP A 275 2.78 -27.52 -21.48
CA ASP A 275 1.80 -28.34 -20.76
C ASP A 275 2.00 -28.23 -19.25
N ALA A 276 3.22 -28.32 -18.76
CA ALA A 276 3.52 -28.12 -17.34
C ALA A 276 3.24 -26.68 -16.89
N ALA A 277 3.58 -25.68 -17.71
CA ALA A 277 3.28 -24.28 -17.48
C ALA A 277 1.76 -24.04 -17.36
N LEU A 278 0.97 -24.56 -18.32
CA LEU A 278 -0.49 -24.47 -18.31
C LEU A 278 -1.10 -25.04 -17.04
N ASN A 279 -0.65 -26.23 -16.63
CA ASN A 279 -1.13 -26.85 -15.39
C ASN A 279 -0.77 -26.02 -14.16
N THR A 280 0.43 -25.43 -14.12
CA THR A 280 0.87 -24.58 -13.01
C THR A 280 0.05 -23.28 -12.93
N PHE A 281 -0.22 -22.62 -14.06
CA PHE A 281 -1.08 -21.43 -14.08
C PHE A 281 -2.54 -21.73 -13.72
N ARG A 282 -3.05 -22.91 -14.09
CA ARG A 282 -4.38 -23.36 -13.63
C ARG A 282 -4.43 -23.54 -12.12
N MET A 283 -3.35 -24.06 -11.52
CA MET A 283 -3.25 -24.11 -10.04
C MET A 283 -3.26 -22.72 -9.45
N ALA A 284 -2.52 -21.74 -9.99
CA ALA A 284 -2.56 -20.34 -9.57
C ALA A 284 -3.99 -19.80 -9.62
N ALA A 285 -4.72 -19.99 -10.75
CA ALA A 285 -6.11 -19.57 -10.89
C ALA A 285 -7.07 -20.31 -9.94
N THR A 286 -6.73 -21.49 -9.44
CA THR A 286 -7.51 -22.21 -8.42
C THR A 286 -7.27 -21.62 -7.03
N VAL A 287 -6.03 -21.22 -6.73
CA VAL A 287 -5.68 -20.56 -5.46
C VAL A 287 -6.29 -19.16 -5.38
N THR A 288 -6.15 -18.36 -6.43
CA THR A 288 -6.69 -17.01 -6.53
C THR A 288 -7.42 -16.83 -7.86
N ASN A 289 -8.73 -17.06 -7.85
CA ASN A 289 -9.57 -17.03 -9.07
C ASN A 289 -9.83 -15.61 -9.62
N THR A 290 -9.34 -14.58 -8.93
CA THR A 290 -9.43 -13.18 -9.31
C THR A 290 -8.09 -12.60 -9.79
N ASP A 291 -7.05 -13.42 -9.90
CA ASP A 291 -5.74 -13.00 -10.37
C ASP A 291 -5.71 -12.95 -11.92
N PRO A 292 -5.63 -11.76 -12.54
CA PRO A 292 -5.65 -11.62 -13.99
C PRO A 292 -4.39 -12.22 -14.67
N ASP A 293 -3.24 -12.24 -13.97
CA ASP A 293 -1.99 -12.78 -14.50
C ASP A 293 -2.09 -14.28 -14.77
N ALA A 294 -2.75 -15.02 -13.88
CA ALA A 294 -2.97 -16.45 -14.07
C ALA A 294 -3.71 -16.74 -15.39
N TYR A 295 -4.79 -16.01 -15.66
CA TYR A 295 -5.57 -16.17 -16.90
C TYR A 295 -4.80 -15.70 -18.13
N TYR A 296 -4.08 -14.58 -18.03
CA TYR A 296 -3.21 -14.11 -19.11
C TYR A 296 -2.18 -15.18 -19.51
N TRP A 297 -1.50 -15.77 -18.54
CA TRP A 297 -0.47 -16.79 -18.84
C TRP A 297 -1.07 -18.13 -19.31
N ILE A 298 -2.28 -18.49 -18.88
CA ILE A 298 -3.02 -19.62 -19.49
C ILE A 298 -3.26 -19.34 -20.97
N GLY A 299 -3.73 -18.13 -21.31
CA GLY A 299 -3.90 -17.70 -22.71
C GLY A 299 -2.60 -17.77 -23.49
N ARG A 300 -1.48 -17.34 -22.90
CA ARG A 300 -0.14 -17.41 -23.51
C ARG A 300 0.28 -18.86 -23.80
N CYS A 301 -0.06 -19.80 -22.92
CA CYS A 301 0.22 -21.22 -23.16
C CYS A 301 -0.58 -21.76 -24.36
N TYR A 302 -1.86 -21.44 -24.47
CA TYR A 302 -2.69 -21.82 -25.61
C TYR A 302 -2.22 -21.19 -26.90
N GLU A 303 -1.86 -19.91 -26.89
CA GLU A 303 -1.30 -19.22 -28.06
C GLU A 303 -0.01 -19.88 -28.53
N ALA A 304 0.90 -20.26 -27.60
CA ALA A 304 2.16 -20.90 -27.91
C ALA A 304 2.01 -22.26 -28.63
N VAL A 305 0.87 -22.95 -28.42
CA VAL A 305 0.53 -24.21 -29.09
C VAL A 305 -0.48 -23.99 -30.23
N ASN A 306 -0.62 -22.74 -30.71
CA ASN A 306 -1.48 -22.34 -31.82
C ASN A 306 -2.99 -22.60 -31.63
N LYS A 307 -3.48 -22.64 -30.39
CA LYS A 307 -4.89 -22.74 -30.01
C LYS A 307 -5.45 -21.35 -29.77
N LYS A 308 -5.68 -20.59 -30.87
CA LYS A 308 -6.03 -19.18 -30.83
C LYS A 308 -7.39 -18.89 -30.17
N GLN A 309 -8.38 -19.76 -30.35
CA GLN A 309 -9.71 -19.58 -29.79
C GLN A 309 -9.67 -19.69 -28.26
N GLU A 310 -9.07 -20.76 -27.76
CA GLU A 310 -8.91 -20.95 -26.31
C GLU A 310 -8.05 -19.85 -25.70
N ALA A 311 -7.00 -19.38 -26.40
CA ALA A 311 -6.19 -18.25 -25.95
C ALA A 311 -7.04 -16.97 -25.79
N ALA A 312 -7.93 -16.69 -26.76
CA ALA A 312 -8.80 -15.51 -26.71
C ALA A 312 -9.72 -15.51 -25.48
N GLU A 313 -10.36 -16.65 -25.16
CA GLU A 313 -11.22 -16.79 -24.00
C GLU A 313 -10.51 -16.43 -22.69
N TYR A 314 -9.27 -16.89 -22.54
CA TYR A 314 -8.47 -16.61 -21.32
C TYR A 314 -7.95 -15.18 -21.28
N TYR A 315 -7.59 -14.58 -22.41
CA TYR A 315 -7.23 -13.16 -22.46
C TYR A 315 -8.44 -12.25 -22.18
N GLU A 316 -9.64 -12.60 -22.66
CA GLU A 316 -10.87 -11.91 -22.30
C GLU A 316 -11.10 -11.95 -20.81
N ARG A 317 -10.94 -13.12 -20.19
CA ARG A 317 -11.08 -13.28 -18.75
C ARG A 317 -10.08 -12.43 -17.96
N ALA A 318 -8.83 -12.36 -18.39
CA ALA A 318 -7.83 -11.49 -17.77
C ALA A 318 -8.22 -10.00 -17.86
N VAL A 319 -8.73 -9.55 -19.03
CA VAL A 319 -9.21 -8.15 -19.23
C VAL A 319 -10.50 -7.86 -18.45
N GLU A 320 -11.37 -8.84 -18.24
CA GLU A 320 -12.54 -8.68 -17.37
C GLU A 320 -12.16 -8.42 -15.92
N LEU A 321 -11.13 -9.12 -15.43
CA LEU A 321 -10.62 -9.00 -14.05
C LEU A 321 -9.83 -7.71 -13.86
N ASP A 322 -8.99 -7.34 -14.84
CA ASP A 322 -8.29 -6.06 -14.86
C ASP A 322 -8.50 -5.34 -16.19
N LYS A 323 -9.37 -4.33 -16.17
CA LYS A 323 -9.65 -3.49 -17.35
C LYS A 323 -8.46 -2.65 -17.81
N ASN A 324 -7.40 -2.53 -17.01
CA ASN A 324 -6.19 -1.78 -17.33
C ASN A 324 -4.99 -2.66 -17.67
N PHE A 325 -5.20 -3.95 -17.97
CA PHE A 325 -4.15 -4.89 -18.35
C PHE A 325 -3.78 -4.77 -19.84
N PRO A 326 -2.78 -3.95 -20.21
CA PRO A 326 -2.46 -3.65 -21.61
C PRO A 326 -1.95 -4.89 -22.36
N GLU A 327 -1.14 -5.75 -21.73
CA GLU A 327 -0.57 -6.95 -22.34
C GLU A 327 -1.66 -7.94 -22.74
N ALA A 328 -2.68 -8.13 -21.89
CA ALA A 328 -3.82 -8.99 -22.19
C ALA A 328 -4.68 -8.44 -23.33
N LYS A 329 -4.89 -7.11 -23.37
CA LYS A 329 -5.62 -6.45 -24.48
C LYS A 329 -4.89 -6.57 -25.82
N GLU A 330 -3.57 -6.41 -25.82
CA GLU A 330 -2.76 -6.58 -27.04
C GLU A 330 -2.75 -8.05 -27.49
N ALA A 331 -2.63 -8.99 -26.56
CA ALA A 331 -2.68 -10.41 -26.85
C ALA A 331 -4.04 -10.81 -27.46
N LEU A 332 -5.14 -10.32 -26.88
CA LEU A 332 -6.48 -10.57 -27.39
C LEU A 332 -6.66 -10.07 -28.83
N LYS A 333 -6.19 -8.86 -29.15
CA LYS A 333 -6.20 -8.32 -30.52
C LYS A 333 -5.41 -9.21 -31.48
N ARG A 334 -4.25 -9.72 -31.06
CA ARG A 334 -3.36 -10.54 -31.89
C ARG A 334 -3.97 -11.90 -32.24
N VAL A 335 -4.71 -12.52 -31.35
CA VAL A 335 -5.31 -13.84 -31.59
C VAL A 335 -6.70 -13.76 -32.23
N GLY A 336 -7.40 -12.62 -32.09
CA GLY A 336 -8.71 -12.36 -32.68
C GLY A 336 -8.64 -11.85 -34.13
N SER A 337 -7.43 -11.60 -34.64
CA SER A 337 -7.18 -11.26 -36.05
C SER A 337 -6.70 -12.51 -36.80
#